data_a4ef94fd285622958551f8a6f2673640
#
_entry.id   a4ef94fd285622958551f8a6f2673640
#
_cell.length_a   1.000
_cell.length_b   1.000
_cell.length_c   1.000
_cell.angle_alpha   90.00
_cell.angle_beta   90.00
_cell.angle_gamma   90.00
#
_symmetry.space_group_name_H-M   'P 1'
#
loop_
_entity.id
_entity.type
_entity.pdbx_description
1 polymer ?
#
loop_
_entity_poly.entity_id
_entity_poly.type
_entity_poly.pdbx_seq_one_letter_code
_entity_poly.pdbx_strand_id
1 'polypeptide(L)'
;RPRLLYIAHCRNVQVADVTLQNSPFWTSHYYRCDKVKLLNLRIFSPIKPIKSASADGIDMDVCTNFHIKGCRFTVNDDAICFKGGKGPYADQDTYNGPNKNILIEDCSFDHTTGSCMTCGSESIHVYNVLMRNCRAEGGNELLLLKMRPDTPQHYEYSTVENVKGFCKALLGVSSWKQFYDLKGRTTIPKSYGSHITMHNIELKCDKFLNVNKNEAEYELSNFSFKDVKIETKFSQWNKDAFHNIRMKNVIVNGQYQQ
;
A
#
# COMPACT_ATOMS: atom_id res chain seq x y z
N ARG A 1 -8.41 3.47 -20.56
CA ARG A 1 -8.86 4.74 -19.98
C ARG A 1 -7.63 5.63 -19.69
N PRO A 2 -7.69 6.95 -19.94
CA PRO A 2 -6.57 7.85 -19.67
C PRO A 2 -6.37 8.07 -18.18
N ARG A 3 -5.15 8.38 -17.76
CA ARG A 3 -4.81 8.95 -16.46
C ARG A 3 -5.06 10.46 -16.52
N LEU A 4 -5.42 11.07 -15.39
CA LEU A 4 -5.59 12.52 -15.36
C LEU A 4 -4.23 13.22 -15.43
N LEU A 5 -3.25 12.74 -14.67
CA LEU A 5 -1.87 13.22 -14.70
C LEU A 5 -0.93 12.03 -14.94
N TYR A 6 -0.06 12.12 -15.95
CA TYR A 6 0.99 11.14 -16.20
C TYR A 6 2.32 11.82 -16.41
N ILE A 7 3.29 11.51 -15.54
CA ILE A 7 4.65 12.04 -15.59
C ILE A 7 5.61 10.86 -15.70
N ALA A 8 6.46 10.85 -16.70
CA ALA A 8 7.35 9.74 -16.97
C ALA A 8 8.78 10.20 -17.24
N HIS A 9 9.76 9.40 -16.77
CA HIS A 9 11.19 9.62 -16.97
C HIS A 9 11.68 11.01 -16.52
N CYS A 10 11.06 11.57 -15.47
CA CYS A 10 11.38 12.91 -14.98
C CYS A 10 12.16 12.86 -13.68
N ARG A 11 12.95 13.90 -13.48
CA ARG A 11 13.71 14.13 -12.25
C ARG A 11 13.45 15.54 -11.70
N ASN A 12 13.45 15.67 -10.36
CA ASN A 12 13.17 16.92 -9.67
C ASN A 12 11.78 17.49 -10.00
N VAL A 13 10.75 16.66 -9.89
CA VAL A 13 9.35 17.01 -10.12
C VAL A 13 8.75 17.56 -8.84
N GLN A 14 7.99 18.65 -8.93
CA GLN A 14 7.13 19.10 -7.85
C GLN A 14 5.73 19.39 -8.37
N VAL A 15 4.73 18.84 -7.69
CA VAL A 15 3.30 19.16 -7.87
C VAL A 15 2.78 19.62 -6.50
N ALA A 16 2.25 20.82 -6.41
CA ALA A 16 1.85 21.40 -5.15
C ALA A 16 0.57 22.22 -5.26
N ASP A 17 -0.22 22.21 -4.16
CA ASP A 17 -1.36 23.10 -3.93
C ASP A 17 -2.45 23.02 -5.03
N VAL A 18 -2.63 21.85 -5.62
CA VAL A 18 -3.64 21.61 -6.68
C VAL A 18 -4.66 20.56 -6.29
N THR A 19 -5.84 20.65 -6.90
CA THR A 19 -6.88 19.62 -6.82
C THR A 19 -6.89 18.80 -8.09
N LEU A 20 -6.72 17.48 -7.96
CA LEU A 20 -6.86 16.49 -9.02
C LEU A 20 -8.18 15.76 -8.81
N GLN A 21 -9.10 15.88 -9.76
CA GLN A 21 -10.45 15.34 -9.56
C GLN A 21 -11.04 14.70 -10.81
N ASN A 22 -11.95 13.76 -10.57
CA ASN A 22 -12.77 13.13 -11.60
C ASN A 22 -11.97 12.35 -12.65
N SER A 23 -10.87 11.75 -12.24
CA SER A 23 -10.11 10.89 -13.15
C SER A 23 -10.94 9.67 -13.56
N PRO A 24 -10.93 9.29 -14.84
CA PRO A 24 -11.60 8.08 -15.31
C PRO A 24 -10.81 6.79 -15.00
N PHE A 25 -9.60 6.92 -14.49
CA PHE A 25 -8.67 5.84 -14.15
C PHE A 25 -7.69 6.36 -13.08
N TRP A 26 -6.49 5.80 -12.92
CA TRP A 26 -5.44 6.29 -12.02
C TRP A 26 -5.31 7.80 -12.10
N THR A 27 -5.42 8.47 -10.97
CA THR A 27 -5.51 9.92 -10.96
C THR A 27 -4.18 10.56 -11.30
N SER A 28 -3.12 10.18 -10.59
CA SER A 28 -1.77 10.67 -10.90
C SER A 28 -0.77 9.52 -10.92
N HIS A 29 -0.15 9.30 -12.05
CA HIS A 29 0.78 8.22 -12.29
C HIS A 29 2.17 8.76 -12.62
N TYR A 30 3.15 8.30 -11.86
CA TYR A 30 4.56 8.65 -12.00
C TYR A 30 5.33 7.40 -12.43
N TYR A 31 5.95 7.44 -13.60
CA TYR A 31 6.69 6.30 -14.13
C TYR A 31 8.17 6.62 -14.27
N ARG A 32 9.02 5.85 -13.60
CA ARG A 32 10.49 6.00 -13.62
C ARG A 32 10.94 7.42 -13.29
N CYS A 33 10.34 7.99 -12.24
CA CYS A 33 10.66 9.33 -11.76
C CYS A 33 11.57 9.28 -10.53
N ASP A 34 12.44 10.28 -10.41
CA ASP A 34 13.35 10.46 -9.28
C ASP A 34 13.23 11.85 -8.68
N LYS A 35 13.30 11.96 -7.35
CA LYS A 35 13.20 13.22 -6.60
C LYS A 35 11.88 13.95 -6.89
N VAL A 36 10.77 13.30 -6.54
CA VAL A 36 9.43 13.85 -6.72
C VAL A 36 8.88 14.35 -5.38
N LYS A 37 8.27 15.54 -5.40
CA LYS A 37 7.54 16.10 -4.25
C LYS A 37 6.09 16.35 -4.64
N LEU A 38 5.17 15.80 -3.87
CA LEU A 38 3.73 16.03 -3.98
C LEU A 38 3.26 16.68 -2.68
N LEU A 39 2.89 17.95 -2.75
CA LEU A 39 2.65 18.77 -1.57
C LEU A 39 1.24 19.34 -1.57
N ASN A 40 0.49 19.12 -0.48
CA ASN A 40 -0.84 19.69 -0.27
C ASN A 40 -1.85 19.41 -1.39
N LEU A 41 -1.79 18.24 -2.00
CA LEU A 41 -2.73 17.86 -3.05
C LEU A 41 -4.08 17.48 -2.46
N ARG A 42 -5.16 17.82 -3.15
CA ARG A 42 -6.48 17.24 -2.94
C ARG A 42 -6.79 16.31 -4.10
N ILE A 43 -6.96 15.03 -3.81
CA ILE A 43 -7.25 14.02 -4.83
C ILE A 43 -8.64 13.48 -4.56
N PHE A 44 -9.54 13.69 -5.53
CA PHE A 44 -10.95 13.42 -5.37
C PHE A 44 -11.52 12.63 -6.56
N SER A 45 -12.13 11.49 -6.25
CA SER A 45 -12.87 10.66 -7.21
C SER A 45 -14.27 10.37 -6.67
N PRO A 46 -15.35 10.95 -7.25
CA PRO A 46 -16.69 10.78 -6.73
C PRO A 46 -17.19 9.35 -6.91
N ILE A 47 -17.98 8.90 -5.95
CA ILE A 47 -18.67 7.59 -6.01
C ILE A 47 -20.01 7.73 -6.78
N LYS A 48 -20.60 8.90 -6.76
CA LYS A 48 -21.89 9.21 -7.41
C LYS A 48 -21.75 10.46 -8.27
N PRO A 49 -22.54 10.62 -9.34
CA PRO A 49 -23.50 9.64 -9.90
C PRO A 49 -22.82 8.47 -10.63
N ILE A 50 -21.56 8.61 -11.04
CA ILE A 50 -20.80 7.59 -11.77
C ILE A 50 -19.50 7.30 -11.01
N LYS A 51 -19.30 6.04 -10.63
CA LYS A 51 -18.05 5.57 -10.03
C LYS A 51 -17.04 5.23 -11.14
N SER A 52 -15.89 5.89 -11.16
CA SER A 52 -14.74 5.45 -11.96
C SER A 52 -14.06 4.27 -11.25
N ALA A 53 -14.01 3.12 -11.90
CA ALA A 53 -13.24 1.99 -11.39
C ALA A 53 -11.74 2.26 -11.55
N SER A 54 -10.94 1.76 -10.60
CA SER A 54 -9.47 1.95 -10.55
C SER A 54 -9.08 3.43 -10.57
N ALA A 55 -9.78 4.26 -9.81
CA ALA A 55 -9.44 5.67 -9.66
C ALA A 55 -8.54 5.84 -8.42
N ASP A 56 -7.38 5.19 -8.47
CA ASP A 56 -6.31 5.29 -7.50
C ASP A 56 -5.85 6.76 -7.40
N GLY A 57 -5.35 7.17 -6.24
CA GLY A 57 -4.90 8.55 -6.03
C GLY A 57 -3.54 8.82 -6.65
N ILE A 58 -2.53 8.16 -6.13
CA ILE A 58 -1.13 8.29 -6.57
C ILE A 58 -0.58 6.90 -6.86
N ASP A 59 -0.13 6.69 -8.10
CA ASP A 59 0.56 5.49 -8.54
C ASP A 59 2.04 5.79 -8.80
N MET A 60 2.90 5.21 -7.98
CA MET A 60 4.35 5.24 -8.17
C MET A 60 4.80 3.97 -8.87
N ASP A 61 5.44 4.11 -10.02
CA ASP A 61 5.83 3.01 -10.89
C ASP A 61 7.33 3.13 -11.19
N VAL A 62 8.15 2.32 -10.53
CA VAL A 62 9.61 2.37 -10.59
C VAL A 62 10.16 3.75 -10.16
N CYS A 63 9.65 4.30 -9.06
CA CYS A 63 10.02 5.63 -8.58
C CYS A 63 10.98 5.60 -7.40
N THR A 64 11.84 6.63 -7.30
CA THR A 64 12.81 6.75 -6.21
C THR A 64 12.80 8.16 -5.60
N ASN A 65 13.15 8.25 -4.30
CA ASN A 65 13.27 9.53 -3.60
C ASN A 65 11.98 10.38 -3.72
N PHE A 66 10.89 9.81 -3.24
CA PHE A 66 9.55 10.36 -3.41
C PHE A 66 9.04 10.91 -2.08
N HIS A 67 8.49 12.12 -2.07
CA HIS A 67 7.95 12.76 -0.88
C HIS A 67 6.50 13.20 -1.12
N ILE A 68 5.57 12.64 -0.36
CA ILE A 68 4.14 12.98 -0.36
C ILE A 68 3.84 13.62 0.99
N LYS A 69 3.42 14.89 1.00
CA LYS A 69 3.17 15.62 2.24
C LYS A 69 1.89 16.44 2.18
N GLY A 70 1.10 16.38 3.28
CA GLY A 70 -0.09 17.22 3.46
C GLY A 70 -1.22 16.93 2.47
N CYS A 71 -1.20 15.76 1.82
CA CYS A 71 -2.18 15.40 0.80
C CYS A 71 -3.46 14.82 1.43
N ARG A 72 -4.61 15.06 0.75
CA ARG A 72 -5.91 14.53 1.16
C ARG A 72 -6.50 13.68 0.06
N PHE A 73 -7.01 12.50 0.45
CA PHE A 73 -7.52 11.50 -0.48
C PHE A 73 -8.98 11.18 -0.22
N THR A 74 -9.79 11.31 -1.26
CA THR A 74 -11.16 10.79 -1.33
C THR A 74 -11.29 10.08 -2.67
N VAL A 75 -10.99 8.78 -2.71
CA VAL A 75 -10.80 8.06 -3.98
C VAL A 75 -11.59 6.75 -4.04
N ASN A 76 -11.84 6.28 -5.25
CA ASN A 76 -12.65 5.10 -5.52
C ASN A 76 -11.87 3.80 -5.64
N ASP A 77 -10.58 3.83 -5.37
CA ASP A 77 -9.68 2.69 -5.29
C ASP A 77 -8.58 2.99 -4.27
N ASP A 78 -7.37 2.43 -4.39
CA ASP A 78 -6.27 2.64 -3.47
C ASP A 78 -5.82 4.12 -3.46
N ALA A 79 -5.52 4.69 -2.29
CA ALA A 79 -5.10 6.09 -2.22
C ALA A 79 -3.66 6.29 -2.70
N ILE A 80 -2.74 5.45 -2.25
CA ILE A 80 -1.33 5.45 -2.65
C ILE A 80 -0.94 4.03 -3.05
N CYS A 81 -0.44 3.86 -4.27
CA CYS A 81 -0.09 2.58 -4.85
C CYS A 81 1.36 2.53 -5.33
N PHE A 82 2.02 1.41 -5.07
CA PHE A 82 3.32 1.09 -5.65
C PHE A 82 3.17 0.07 -6.77
N LYS A 83 3.66 0.42 -7.96
CA LYS A 83 3.70 -0.42 -9.15
C LYS A 83 5.17 -0.73 -9.50
N GLY A 84 5.49 -1.38 -10.61
CA GLY A 84 6.88 -1.61 -11.02
C GLY A 84 7.15 -2.96 -11.66
N GLY A 85 6.11 -3.61 -12.18
CA GLY A 85 6.24 -4.83 -12.95
C GLY A 85 5.26 -5.93 -12.61
N LYS A 86 5.00 -6.81 -13.57
CA LYS A 86 4.03 -7.89 -13.47
C LYS A 86 4.42 -9.09 -14.33
N GLY A 87 4.11 -10.26 -13.83
CA GLY A 87 4.28 -11.52 -14.52
C GLY A 87 5.51 -12.31 -14.09
N PRO A 88 5.61 -13.57 -14.53
CA PRO A 88 6.59 -14.53 -14.00
C PRO A 88 8.05 -14.17 -14.29
N TYR A 89 8.29 -13.32 -15.27
CA TYR A 89 9.63 -12.85 -15.67
C TYR A 89 9.80 -11.34 -15.42
N ALA A 90 8.99 -10.76 -14.54
CA ALA A 90 8.99 -9.31 -14.31
C ALA A 90 10.31 -8.78 -13.73
N ASP A 91 11.04 -9.61 -12.99
CA ASP A 91 12.36 -9.32 -12.44
C ASP A 91 13.49 -9.31 -13.47
N GLN A 92 13.24 -9.83 -14.67
CA GLN A 92 14.18 -9.87 -15.79
C GLN A 92 13.98 -8.72 -16.79
N ASP A 93 12.85 -8.00 -16.68
CA ASP A 93 12.54 -6.89 -17.56
C ASP A 93 13.18 -5.60 -17.03
N THR A 94 14.07 -5.01 -17.81
CA THR A 94 14.76 -3.76 -17.44
C THR A 94 13.88 -2.52 -17.33
N TYR A 95 12.65 -2.59 -17.83
CA TYR A 95 11.64 -1.54 -17.65
C TYR A 95 10.93 -1.64 -16.30
N ASN A 96 10.99 -2.78 -15.63
CA ASN A 96 10.50 -2.96 -14.27
C ASN A 96 11.56 -2.57 -13.24
N GLY A 97 11.13 -2.37 -12.01
CA GLY A 97 12.07 -2.05 -10.95
C GLY A 97 11.43 -1.67 -9.62
N PRO A 98 12.25 -1.28 -8.66
CA PRO A 98 11.77 -0.96 -7.32
C PRO A 98 11.15 0.44 -7.22
N ASN A 99 10.23 0.56 -6.24
CA ASN A 99 9.95 1.84 -5.59
C ASN A 99 10.72 1.91 -4.28
N LYS A 100 11.48 2.99 -4.06
CA LYS A 100 12.34 3.09 -2.89
C LYS A 100 12.57 4.51 -2.39
N ASN A 101 12.92 4.63 -1.10
CA ASN A 101 13.17 5.91 -0.44
C ASN A 101 11.94 6.83 -0.53
N ILE A 102 10.83 6.35 0.00
CA ILE A 102 9.53 7.02 -0.08
C ILE A 102 9.16 7.54 1.31
N LEU A 103 8.84 8.83 1.38
CA LEU A 103 8.28 9.46 2.56
C LEU A 103 6.85 9.92 2.30
N ILE A 104 5.93 9.46 3.14
CA ILE A 104 4.51 9.85 3.15
C ILE A 104 4.23 10.44 4.53
N GLU A 105 3.91 11.73 4.61
CA GLU A 105 3.69 12.35 5.90
C GLU A 105 2.56 13.39 5.90
N ASP A 106 1.97 13.57 7.08
CA ASP A 106 0.95 14.58 7.34
C ASP A 106 -0.27 14.47 6.40
N CYS A 107 -0.58 13.25 5.92
CA CYS A 107 -1.65 12.99 4.96
C CYS A 107 -2.96 12.57 5.64
N SER A 108 -4.08 12.83 4.96
CA SER A 108 -5.41 12.39 5.38
C SER A 108 -6.04 11.52 4.30
N PHE A 109 -6.48 10.33 4.71
CA PHE A 109 -7.24 9.39 3.89
C PHE A 109 -8.71 9.50 4.29
N ASP A 110 -9.39 10.53 3.77
CA ASP A 110 -10.75 10.91 4.20
C ASP A 110 -11.77 9.86 3.78
N HIS A 111 -11.60 9.24 2.62
CA HIS A 111 -12.34 8.07 2.15
C HIS A 111 -11.59 7.38 1.02
N THR A 112 -11.50 6.06 1.08
CA THR A 112 -11.05 5.25 -0.04
C THR A 112 -11.84 3.95 -0.08
N THR A 113 -12.20 3.47 -1.27
CA THR A 113 -12.83 2.15 -1.42
C THR A 113 -11.79 1.04 -1.58
N GLY A 114 -10.53 1.38 -1.80
CA GLY A 114 -9.34 0.56 -1.68
C GLY A 114 -8.67 0.75 -0.33
N SER A 115 -7.35 0.70 -0.29
CA SER A 115 -6.54 0.85 0.91
C SER A 115 -5.82 2.19 0.96
N CYS A 116 -5.35 2.62 2.15
CA CYS A 116 -4.62 3.88 2.29
C CYS A 116 -3.26 3.80 1.57
N MET A 117 -2.54 2.71 1.77
CA MET A 117 -1.28 2.42 1.09
C MET A 117 -1.26 0.97 0.60
N THR A 118 -0.92 0.75 -0.67
CA THR A 118 -0.94 -0.57 -1.30
C THR A 118 0.39 -0.86 -2.00
N CYS A 119 0.99 -2.01 -1.68
CA CYS A 119 2.07 -2.59 -2.47
C CYS A 119 1.46 -3.55 -3.49
N GLY A 120 1.62 -3.22 -4.77
CA GLY A 120 1.12 -4.06 -5.87
C GLY A 120 -0.25 -3.59 -6.44
N SER A 121 -0.93 -4.49 -7.14
CA SER A 121 -0.55 -5.86 -7.49
C SER A 121 0.60 -5.96 -8.51
N GLU A 122 0.76 -4.98 -9.39
CA GLU A 122 1.80 -4.94 -10.43
C GLU A 122 3.08 -4.27 -9.88
N SER A 123 3.73 -4.88 -8.89
CA SER A 123 4.97 -4.37 -8.31
C SER A 123 5.91 -5.52 -7.98
N ILE A 124 7.16 -5.42 -8.38
CA ILE A 124 8.17 -6.43 -8.08
C ILE A 124 8.94 -6.15 -6.79
N HIS A 125 9.15 -4.87 -6.45
CA HIS A 125 9.91 -4.53 -5.27
C HIS A 125 9.53 -3.16 -4.69
N VAL A 126 9.26 -3.12 -3.39
CA VAL A 126 9.02 -1.90 -2.62
C VAL A 126 9.85 -1.95 -1.35
N TYR A 127 10.68 -0.94 -1.11
CA TYR A 127 11.47 -0.89 0.12
C TYR A 127 11.87 0.53 0.56
N ASN A 128 12.21 0.65 1.83
CA ASN A 128 12.56 1.90 2.47
C ASN A 128 11.43 2.95 2.32
N VAL A 129 10.24 2.56 2.83
CA VAL A 129 9.05 3.41 2.85
C VAL A 129 8.77 3.83 4.28
N LEU A 130 8.58 5.11 4.50
CA LEU A 130 8.11 5.66 5.77
C LEU A 130 6.79 6.40 5.56
N MET A 131 5.71 5.92 6.19
CA MET A 131 4.43 6.61 6.31
C MET A 131 4.26 7.08 7.75
N ARG A 132 4.06 8.38 7.98
CA ARG A 132 3.96 8.91 9.33
C ARG A 132 2.99 10.08 9.48
N ASN A 133 2.53 10.28 10.73
CA ASN A 133 1.69 11.42 11.11
C ASN A 133 0.43 11.52 10.23
N CYS A 134 -0.17 10.40 9.90
CA CYS A 134 -1.30 10.34 8.98
C CYS A 134 -2.62 10.09 9.72
N ARG A 135 -3.72 10.39 9.06
CA ARG A 135 -5.07 10.15 9.55
C ARG A 135 -5.86 9.29 8.56
N ALA A 136 -6.39 8.17 9.03
CA ALA A 136 -7.28 7.31 8.25
C ALA A 136 -8.73 7.56 8.69
N GLU A 137 -9.60 7.93 7.75
CA GLU A 137 -11.04 8.14 7.96
C GLU A 137 -11.87 7.23 7.05
N GLY A 138 -11.28 6.11 6.64
CA GLY A 138 -11.90 5.11 5.78
C GLY A 138 -10.85 4.29 5.04
N GLY A 139 -11.32 3.29 4.30
CA GLY A 139 -10.47 2.39 3.52
C GLY A 139 -10.56 0.94 3.98
N ASN A 140 -10.10 0.04 3.12
CA ASN A 140 -10.07 -1.37 3.46
C ASN A 140 -8.94 -1.65 4.45
N GLU A 141 -7.70 -1.36 4.09
CA GLU A 141 -6.54 -1.54 4.97
C GLU A 141 -5.73 -0.24 5.08
N LEU A 142 -5.05 -0.06 6.22
CA LEU A 142 -4.04 0.99 6.32
C LEU A 142 -2.84 0.67 5.42
N LEU A 143 -2.38 -0.60 5.45
CA LEU A 143 -1.40 -1.15 4.51
C LEU A 143 -1.91 -2.45 3.90
N LEU A 144 -1.88 -2.55 2.58
CA LEU A 144 -2.22 -3.77 1.83
C LEU A 144 -1.02 -4.26 1.01
N LEU A 145 -0.70 -5.54 1.18
CA LEU A 145 0.28 -6.24 0.34
C LEU A 145 -0.49 -7.19 -0.61
N LYS A 146 -0.56 -6.84 -1.89
CA LYS A 146 -1.18 -7.67 -2.93
C LYS A 146 -0.13 -8.64 -3.48
N MET A 147 -0.14 -9.88 -3.00
CA MET A 147 0.83 -10.92 -3.38
C MET A 147 0.34 -11.66 -4.62
N ARG A 148 1.01 -11.48 -5.75
CA ARG A 148 0.66 -12.18 -6.99
C ARG A 148 1.36 -13.54 -7.07
N PRO A 149 0.63 -14.63 -7.35
CA PRO A 149 1.25 -15.94 -7.51
C PRO A 149 1.99 -16.12 -8.85
N ASP A 150 1.90 -15.14 -9.76
CA ASP A 150 2.59 -15.13 -11.05
C ASP A 150 3.73 -14.11 -11.16
N THR A 151 4.07 -13.44 -10.07
CA THR A 151 5.06 -12.36 -10.09
C THR A 151 5.99 -12.48 -8.88
N PRO A 152 7.32 -12.52 -9.06
CA PRO A 152 8.25 -12.45 -7.94
C PRO A 152 8.19 -11.06 -7.31
N GLN A 153 7.76 -10.98 -6.05
CA GLN A 153 7.54 -9.70 -5.35
C GLN A 153 8.30 -9.66 -4.03
N HIS A 154 8.89 -8.52 -3.72
CA HIS A 154 9.55 -8.23 -2.45
C HIS A 154 9.02 -6.91 -1.88
N TYR A 155 8.33 -6.97 -0.74
CA TYR A 155 7.84 -5.80 -0.01
C TYR A 155 8.50 -5.76 1.36
N GLU A 156 9.42 -4.83 1.55
CA GLU A 156 10.30 -4.89 2.72
C GLU A 156 10.73 -3.51 3.25
N TYR A 157 11.25 -3.50 4.47
CA TYR A 157 11.78 -2.31 5.13
C TYR A 157 10.83 -1.11 5.08
N SER A 158 9.56 -1.37 5.42
CA SER A 158 8.53 -0.33 5.46
C SER A 158 8.10 -0.05 6.90
N THR A 159 7.96 1.23 7.22
CA THR A 159 7.50 1.68 8.55
C THR A 159 6.23 2.51 8.39
N VAL A 160 5.22 2.20 9.21
CA VAL A 160 4.01 2.99 9.38
C VAL A 160 3.95 3.44 10.83
N GLU A 161 3.91 4.75 11.07
CA GLU A 161 3.97 5.28 12.42
C GLU A 161 3.07 6.51 12.64
N ASN A 162 2.64 6.71 13.89
CA ASN A 162 1.83 7.87 14.30
C ASN A 162 0.56 8.02 13.45
N VAL A 163 -0.26 6.97 13.38
CA VAL A 163 -1.51 6.97 12.61
C VAL A 163 -2.69 6.77 13.53
N LYS A 164 -3.74 7.57 13.31
CA LYS A 164 -5.01 7.47 14.04
C LYS A 164 -6.20 7.45 13.08
N GLY A 165 -7.35 6.92 13.58
CA GLY A 165 -8.62 6.99 12.87
C GLY A 165 -9.29 5.63 12.70
N PHE A 166 -9.80 5.32 11.51
CA PHE A 166 -10.47 4.06 11.24
C PHE A 166 -10.25 3.54 9.82
N CYS A 167 -10.20 2.22 9.67
CA CYS A 167 -10.20 1.49 8.40
C CYS A 167 -10.72 0.06 8.67
N LYS A 168 -10.92 -0.78 7.64
CA LYS A 168 -11.42 -2.14 7.89
C LYS A 168 -10.37 -3.06 8.52
N ALA A 169 -9.07 -2.87 8.20
CA ALA A 169 -8.00 -3.59 8.88
C ALA A 169 -6.71 -2.77 8.95
N LEU A 170 -5.87 -3.04 9.97
CA LEU A 170 -4.54 -2.42 10.09
C LEU A 170 -3.61 -2.88 8.96
N LEU A 171 -3.57 -4.17 8.72
CA LEU A 171 -2.75 -4.80 7.68
C LEU A 171 -3.57 -5.84 6.94
N GLY A 172 -3.50 -5.81 5.62
CA GLY A 172 -3.98 -6.86 4.76
C GLY A 172 -2.85 -7.50 3.96
N VAL A 173 -2.90 -8.82 3.83
CA VAL A 173 -2.06 -9.56 2.88
C VAL A 173 -2.94 -10.56 2.16
N SER A 174 -3.00 -10.46 0.85
CA SER A 174 -3.87 -11.31 0.05
C SER A 174 -3.19 -11.81 -1.22
N SER A 175 -3.47 -13.05 -1.55
CA SER A 175 -3.20 -13.63 -2.86
C SER A 175 -4.02 -12.88 -3.92
N TRP A 176 -3.37 -12.33 -4.94
CA TRP A 176 -4.00 -11.49 -5.95
C TRP A 176 -3.92 -12.15 -7.33
N LYS A 177 -5.02 -12.77 -7.76
CA LYS A 177 -5.07 -13.62 -8.98
C LYS A 177 -5.67 -12.94 -10.21
N GLN A 178 -5.95 -11.63 -10.13
CA GLN A 178 -6.49 -10.88 -11.26
C GLN A 178 -5.50 -10.90 -12.45
N PHE A 179 -5.93 -11.40 -13.60
CA PHE A 179 -5.08 -11.56 -14.79
C PHE A 179 -3.84 -12.44 -14.55
N TYR A 180 -4.01 -13.52 -13.75
CA TYR A 180 -2.97 -14.51 -13.52
C TYR A 180 -2.53 -15.18 -14.81
N ASP A 181 -1.22 -15.18 -15.08
CA ASP A 181 -0.65 -15.84 -16.24
C ASP A 181 0.83 -16.18 -15.97
N LEU A 182 1.15 -17.46 -15.94
CA LEU A 182 2.52 -17.96 -15.78
C LEU A 182 3.35 -17.92 -17.07
N LYS A 183 2.74 -17.61 -18.23
CA LYS A 183 3.44 -17.56 -19.52
C LYS A 183 4.28 -18.81 -19.79
N GLY A 184 3.77 -19.99 -19.42
CA GLY A 184 4.47 -21.27 -19.57
C GLY A 184 5.52 -21.59 -18.51
N ARG A 185 5.74 -20.73 -17.51
CA ARG A 185 6.64 -21.03 -16.38
C ARG A 185 6.03 -22.15 -15.52
N THR A 186 6.82 -23.18 -15.24
CA THR A 186 6.36 -24.37 -14.50
C THR A 186 6.42 -24.20 -12.98
N THR A 187 7.26 -23.29 -12.49
CA THR A 187 7.41 -22.99 -11.07
C THR A 187 6.73 -21.67 -10.74
N ILE A 188 5.90 -21.66 -9.70
CA ILE A 188 5.26 -20.44 -9.19
C ILE A 188 6.33 -19.58 -8.51
N PRO A 189 6.50 -18.31 -8.93
CA PRO A 189 7.40 -17.40 -8.22
C PRO A 189 6.84 -17.09 -6.84
N LYS A 190 7.68 -17.21 -5.80
CA LYS A 190 7.30 -16.88 -4.43
C LYS A 190 7.47 -15.41 -4.17
N SER A 191 6.51 -14.82 -3.47
CA SER A 191 6.56 -13.42 -3.02
C SER A 191 6.98 -13.33 -1.55
N TYR A 192 7.59 -12.21 -1.15
CA TYR A 192 8.09 -11.99 0.21
C TYR A 192 7.61 -10.65 0.75
N GLY A 193 7.07 -10.68 1.98
CA GLY A 193 6.83 -9.49 2.79
C GLY A 193 7.69 -9.55 4.04
N SER A 194 8.58 -8.56 4.27
CA SER A 194 9.48 -8.65 5.41
C SER A 194 9.90 -7.31 6.00
N HIS A 195 10.36 -7.32 7.26
CA HIS A 195 10.88 -6.14 7.96
C HIS A 195 9.90 -4.95 7.93
N ILE A 196 8.62 -5.24 8.19
CA ILE A 196 7.57 -4.24 8.26
C ILE A 196 7.31 -3.88 9.71
N THR A 197 7.41 -2.59 10.02
CA THR A 197 7.19 -2.05 11.36
C THR A 197 5.95 -1.17 11.39
N MET A 198 5.08 -1.39 12.38
CA MET A 198 3.93 -0.54 12.65
C MET A 198 4.00 -0.10 14.11
N HIS A 199 4.07 1.22 14.36
CA HIS A 199 4.17 1.68 15.73
C HIS A 199 3.42 2.99 16.00
N ASN A 200 3.01 3.17 17.26
CA ASN A 200 2.20 4.30 17.71
C ASN A 200 0.95 4.51 16.83
N ILE A 201 0.12 3.47 16.80
CA ILE A 201 -1.09 3.45 15.96
C ILE A 201 -2.32 3.27 16.86
N GLU A 202 -3.34 4.08 16.62
CA GLU A 202 -4.62 3.98 17.29
C GLU A 202 -5.76 3.96 16.25
N LEU A 203 -6.39 2.79 16.04
CA LEU A 203 -7.40 2.61 15.01
C LEU A 203 -8.65 1.88 15.51
N LYS A 204 -9.78 2.25 14.90
CA LYS A 204 -10.99 1.41 14.89
C LYS A 204 -11.02 0.61 13.60
N CYS A 205 -11.21 -0.71 13.72
CA CYS A 205 -11.16 -1.62 12.59
C CYS A 205 -12.34 -2.62 12.61
N ASP A 206 -12.63 -3.25 11.47
CA ASP A 206 -13.45 -4.46 11.47
C ASP A 206 -12.61 -5.66 11.93
N LYS A 207 -11.35 -5.73 11.47
CA LYS A 207 -10.36 -6.77 11.85
C LYS A 207 -9.04 -6.12 12.26
N PHE A 208 -8.33 -6.73 13.20
CA PHE A 208 -6.97 -6.30 13.52
C PHE A 208 -6.03 -6.53 12.32
N LEU A 209 -5.85 -7.79 11.93
CA LEU A 209 -5.07 -8.19 10.76
C LEU A 209 -5.95 -9.02 9.81
N ASN A 210 -5.92 -8.71 8.52
CA ASN A 210 -6.59 -9.43 7.45
C ASN A 210 -5.56 -10.22 6.63
N VAL A 211 -4.94 -11.22 7.26
CA VAL A 211 -3.83 -11.98 6.70
C VAL A 211 -4.14 -13.47 6.72
N ASN A 212 -4.04 -14.11 5.58
CA ASN A 212 -4.15 -15.55 5.45
C ASN A 212 -2.76 -16.19 5.30
N LYS A 213 -2.58 -17.38 5.86
CA LYS A 213 -1.37 -18.16 5.62
C LYS A 213 -1.44 -18.79 4.21
N ASN A 214 -0.43 -18.55 3.40
CA ASN A 214 -0.30 -19.16 2.07
C ASN A 214 1.17 -19.32 1.67
N GLU A 215 1.84 -20.27 2.32
CA GLU A 215 3.28 -20.51 2.13
C GLU A 215 3.66 -20.97 0.71
N ALA A 216 2.68 -21.44 -0.07
CA ALA A 216 2.93 -21.78 -1.46
C ALA A 216 3.12 -20.55 -2.36
N GLU A 217 2.50 -19.42 -2.02
CA GLU A 217 2.51 -18.21 -2.83
C GLU A 217 3.39 -17.10 -2.23
N TYR A 218 3.41 -16.95 -0.89
CA TYR A 218 4.19 -15.90 -0.23
C TYR A 218 4.69 -16.31 1.16
N GLU A 219 5.66 -15.57 1.63
CA GLU A 219 6.22 -15.67 2.97
C GLU A 219 6.25 -14.30 3.64
N LEU A 220 5.82 -14.26 4.91
CA LEU A 220 5.82 -13.06 5.73
C LEU A 220 6.77 -13.25 6.90
N SER A 221 7.79 -12.38 7.03
CA SER A 221 8.78 -12.52 8.09
C SER A 221 9.21 -11.19 8.70
N ASN A 222 9.64 -11.23 9.97
CA ASN A 222 10.17 -10.07 10.68
C ASN A 222 9.21 -8.87 10.74
N PHE A 223 7.94 -9.12 11.05
CA PHE A 223 6.98 -8.05 11.32
C PHE A 223 7.10 -7.57 12.77
N SER A 224 6.96 -6.27 12.99
CA SER A 224 7.03 -5.66 14.31
C SER A 224 5.87 -4.71 14.54
N PHE A 225 5.13 -4.94 15.63
CA PHE A 225 4.05 -4.05 16.08
C PHE A 225 4.42 -3.54 17.48
N LYS A 226 4.42 -2.21 17.64
CA LYS A 226 4.80 -1.58 18.91
C LYS A 226 3.87 -0.42 19.23
N ASP A 227 3.38 -0.35 20.47
CA ASP A 227 2.48 0.72 20.93
C ASP A 227 1.27 0.87 19.99
N VAL A 228 0.55 -0.24 19.75
CA VAL A 228 -0.62 -0.32 18.83
C VAL A 228 -1.88 -0.57 19.65
N LYS A 229 -2.88 0.29 19.48
CA LYS A 229 -4.19 0.16 20.11
C LYS A 229 -5.27 0.03 19.06
N ILE A 230 -6.01 -1.07 19.09
CA ILE A 230 -7.06 -1.41 18.14
C ILE A 230 -8.38 -1.67 18.86
N GLU A 231 -9.42 -0.99 18.43
CA GLU A 231 -10.83 -1.35 18.70
C GLU A 231 -11.37 -2.07 17.46
N THR A 232 -11.85 -3.31 17.60
CA THR A 232 -12.25 -4.13 16.44
C THR A 232 -13.46 -5.01 16.73
N LYS A 233 -14.24 -5.30 15.67
CA LYS A 233 -15.34 -6.27 15.73
C LYS A 233 -14.83 -7.72 15.84
N PHE A 234 -13.73 -8.02 15.13
CA PHE A 234 -13.13 -9.35 15.06
C PHE A 234 -11.69 -9.29 15.50
N SER A 235 -11.43 -9.71 16.75
CA SER A 235 -10.09 -9.68 17.37
C SER A 235 -9.20 -10.85 16.96
N GLN A 236 -9.76 -11.90 16.37
CA GLN A 236 -8.99 -13.06 15.94
C GLN A 236 -8.14 -12.73 14.71
N TRP A 237 -6.91 -13.22 14.72
CA TRP A 237 -5.97 -13.10 13.61
C TRP A 237 -5.04 -14.32 13.55
N ASN A 238 -4.47 -14.58 12.40
CA ASN A 238 -3.64 -15.76 12.18
C ASN A 238 -2.16 -15.47 12.44
N LYS A 239 -1.67 -15.83 13.64
CA LYS A 239 -0.26 -15.66 14.02
C LYS A 239 0.67 -16.54 13.18
N ASP A 240 0.21 -17.74 12.80
CA ASP A 240 1.00 -18.71 12.04
C ASP A 240 1.23 -18.29 10.58
N ALA A 241 0.63 -17.18 10.16
CA ALA A 241 0.94 -16.59 8.84
C ALA A 241 2.30 -15.89 8.80
N PHE A 242 2.94 -15.68 9.95
CA PHE A 242 4.17 -14.93 10.06
C PHE A 242 5.31 -15.76 10.61
N HIS A 243 6.47 -15.66 9.98
CA HIS A 243 7.73 -16.10 10.54
C HIS A 243 8.39 -14.93 11.28
N ASN A 244 8.59 -15.07 12.62
CA ASN A 244 9.19 -14.05 13.46
C ASN A 244 8.38 -12.72 13.50
N ILE A 245 7.23 -12.76 14.17
CA ILE A 245 6.42 -11.58 14.49
C ILE A 245 6.77 -11.11 15.93
N ARG A 246 6.91 -9.80 16.11
CA ARG A 246 7.15 -9.18 17.41
C ARG A 246 6.00 -8.25 17.77
N MET A 247 5.45 -8.43 18.97
CA MET A 247 4.42 -7.58 19.52
C MET A 247 4.88 -6.97 20.84
N LYS A 248 4.93 -5.65 20.92
CA LYS A 248 5.28 -4.92 22.14
C LYS A 248 4.21 -3.86 22.42
N ASN A 249 3.54 -3.96 23.56
CA ASN A 249 2.46 -3.05 23.93
C ASN A 249 1.37 -2.94 22.86
N VAL A 250 0.91 -4.09 22.36
CA VAL A 250 -0.18 -4.20 21.38
C VAL A 250 -1.46 -4.56 22.11
N ILE A 251 -2.48 -3.72 22.03
CA ILE A 251 -3.75 -3.88 22.72
C ILE A 251 -4.88 -3.95 21.70
N VAL A 252 -5.63 -5.05 21.70
CA VAL A 252 -6.81 -5.25 20.87
C VAL A 252 -8.02 -5.44 21.78
N ASN A 253 -9.02 -4.57 21.71
CA ASN A 253 -10.20 -4.57 22.57
C ASN A 253 -9.84 -4.63 24.08
N GLY A 254 -8.82 -3.90 24.51
CA GLY A 254 -8.35 -3.89 25.89
C GLY A 254 -7.48 -5.08 26.29
N GLN A 255 -7.22 -6.05 25.42
CA GLN A 255 -6.40 -7.23 25.71
C GLN A 255 -5.02 -7.15 25.04
N TYR A 256 -3.97 -7.42 25.81
CA TYR A 256 -2.61 -7.49 25.27
C TYR A 256 -2.45 -8.67 24.31
N GLN A 257 -1.79 -8.43 23.21
CA GLN A 257 -1.39 -9.46 22.25
C GLN A 257 0.08 -9.85 22.50
N GLN A 258 0.38 -11.15 22.34
CA GLN A 258 1.72 -11.73 22.56
C GLN A 258 2.22 -12.45 21.31
#